data_c81cdf6f2eac775a25bad2d58244eaa1
#
_entry.id   c81cdf6f2eac775a25bad2d58244eaa1
#
_cell.length_a   1.000
_cell.length_b   1.000
_cell.length_c   1.000
_cell.angle_alpha   90.00
_cell.angle_beta   90.00
_cell.angle_gamma   90.00
#
_symmetry.space_group_name_H-M   'P 1'
#
loop_
_entity.id
_entity.type
_entity.pdbx_description
1 polymer ?
#
loop_
_entity_poly.entity_id
_entity_poly.type
_entity_poly.pdbx_seq_one_letter_code
_entity_poly.pdbx_strand_id
1 'polypeptide(L)'
;MRIDLHTHSLVSDGTQSPADVMRAAADANLDVVALTDHDSMAGLEEAAETAQALGIDFVPGIEVSCRNRGVSIHLLAYWPDPADAGVNEMLTLTRDARVARAQEIVAKISADYPLSWDHVLLFAGTAETVGRPHIADAMVAAGLFETRDDAFSEVLAGNSAYFVPHYAPEVIDAIRTLRAAGAVPVFAHPGADGRGRVVATSVIESMAEAGMVGIEIDHRDHTAMQRTRLARIADRLSLVPTGASDYHGDGKQNRLGENLTTPENYARLQSARGGVSR
;
A
#
# COMPACT_ATOMS: atom_id res chain seq x y z
N MET A 1 -11.44 -20.08 -6.74
CA MET A 1 -10.54 -18.96 -7.13
C MET A 1 -10.12 -18.26 -5.87
N ARG A 2 -8.83 -18.22 -5.60
CA ARG A 2 -8.18 -17.57 -4.45
C ARG A 2 -7.54 -16.29 -4.94
N ILE A 3 -7.95 -15.13 -4.42
CA ILE A 3 -7.64 -13.82 -5.00
C ILE A 3 -7.08 -12.92 -3.90
N ASP A 4 -5.81 -12.53 -4.02
CA ASP A 4 -5.13 -11.61 -3.11
C ASP A 4 -4.70 -10.34 -3.87
N LEU A 5 -5.29 -9.21 -3.52
CA LEU A 5 -5.16 -7.98 -4.30
C LEU A 5 -4.28 -6.91 -3.64
N HIS A 6 -3.46 -7.28 -2.63
CA HIS A 6 -2.59 -6.32 -1.95
C HIS A 6 -1.30 -7.00 -1.49
N THR A 7 -0.23 -6.82 -2.27
CA THR A 7 1.10 -7.36 -1.98
C THR A 7 2.20 -6.36 -2.35
N HIS A 8 3.34 -6.46 -1.68
CA HIS A 8 4.48 -5.57 -1.87
C HIS A 8 5.75 -6.34 -2.17
N SER A 9 6.59 -5.73 -2.99
CA SER A 9 7.92 -6.22 -3.32
C SER A 9 9.03 -5.29 -2.79
N LEU A 10 10.28 -5.66 -3.05
CA LEU A 10 11.44 -4.81 -2.74
C LEU A 10 11.54 -3.52 -3.60
N VAL A 11 10.63 -3.33 -4.55
CA VAL A 11 10.50 -2.05 -5.26
C VAL A 11 9.99 -0.95 -4.31
N SER A 12 9.24 -1.33 -3.28
CA SER A 12 8.86 -0.44 -2.19
C SER A 12 9.46 -0.88 -0.84
N ASP A 13 8.72 -1.60 -0.02
CA ASP A 13 9.10 -1.95 1.35
C ASP A 13 8.86 -3.42 1.72
N GLY A 14 8.60 -4.26 0.72
CA GLY A 14 8.67 -5.70 0.83
C GLY A 14 10.13 -6.20 0.83
N THR A 15 10.31 -7.51 1.05
CA THR A 15 11.64 -8.13 1.15
C THR A 15 11.96 -9.08 -0.01
N GLN A 16 11.03 -9.25 -0.94
CA GLN A 16 11.17 -10.17 -2.09
C GLN A 16 11.11 -9.39 -3.40
N SER A 17 11.80 -9.89 -4.46
CA SER A 17 11.65 -9.34 -5.80
C SER A 17 10.21 -9.49 -6.30
N PRO A 18 9.75 -8.68 -7.28
CA PRO A 18 8.45 -8.87 -7.91
C PRO A 18 8.23 -10.31 -8.38
N ALA A 19 9.25 -10.92 -8.99
CA ALA A 19 9.21 -12.32 -9.43
C ALA A 19 9.06 -13.30 -8.26
N ASP A 20 9.75 -13.07 -7.14
CA ASP A 20 9.67 -13.96 -5.98
C ASP A 20 8.32 -13.84 -5.25
N VAL A 21 7.70 -12.66 -5.24
CA VAL A 21 6.31 -12.49 -4.77
C VAL A 21 5.36 -13.33 -5.62
N MET A 22 5.51 -13.34 -6.95
CA MET A 22 4.67 -14.17 -7.83
C MET A 22 4.90 -15.67 -7.61
N ARG A 23 6.16 -16.11 -7.39
CA ARG A 23 6.47 -17.52 -7.03
C ARG A 23 5.85 -17.90 -5.70
N ALA A 24 5.98 -17.04 -4.68
CA ALA A 24 5.35 -17.27 -3.39
C ALA A 24 3.81 -17.31 -3.47
N ALA A 25 3.21 -16.51 -4.37
CA ALA A 25 1.77 -16.56 -4.65
C ALA A 25 1.35 -17.90 -5.28
N ALA A 26 2.15 -18.46 -6.19
CA ALA A 26 1.93 -19.80 -6.74
C ALA A 26 2.00 -20.87 -5.64
N ASP A 27 3.02 -20.82 -4.79
CA ASP A 27 3.20 -21.75 -3.67
C ASP A 27 2.04 -21.65 -2.66
N ALA A 28 1.46 -20.46 -2.50
CA ALA A 28 0.25 -20.23 -1.68
C ALA A 28 -1.04 -20.65 -2.39
N ASN A 29 -0.98 -21.20 -3.61
CA ASN A 29 -2.10 -21.59 -4.45
C ASN A 29 -3.08 -20.43 -4.71
N LEU A 30 -2.56 -19.25 -5.01
CA LEU A 30 -3.37 -18.13 -5.46
C LEU A 30 -3.65 -18.25 -6.96
N ASP A 31 -4.89 -18.00 -7.35
CA ASP A 31 -5.31 -17.95 -8.76
C ASP A 31 -5.12 -16.54 -9.35
N VAL A 32 -5.28 -15.50 -8.50
CA VAL A 32 -5.14 -14.10 -8.88
C VAL A 32 -4.33 -13.37 -7.81
N VAL A 33 -3.37 -12.56 -8.22
CA VAL A 33 -2.56 -11.73 -7.33
C VAL A 33 -2.35 -10.33 -7.91
N ALA A 34 -2.41 -9.30 -7.06
CA ALA A 34 -1.99 -7.96 -7.42
C ALA A 34 -0.63 -7.64 -6.79
N LEU A 35 0.26 -7.00 -7.54
CA LEU A 35 1.41 -6.28 -6.97
C LEU A 35 1.03 -4.81 -6.85
N THR A 36 1.18 -4.24 -5.65
CA THR A 36 0.69 -2.90 -5.32
C THR A 36 1.73 -2.10 -4.53
N ASP A 37 2.96 -2.09 -5.01
CA ASP A 37 4.07 -1.38 -4.39
C ASP A 37 3.73 0.08 -4.09
N HIS A 38 4.24 0.61 -2.97
CA HIS A 38 4.00 1.98 -2.57
C HIS A 38 4.54 2.99 -3.59
N ASP A 39 3.64 3.81 -4.13
CA ASP A 39 3.93 4.95 -5.00
C ASP A 39 4.81 4.62 -6.22
N SER A 40 4.86 3.34 -6.65
CA SER A 40 5.68 2.87 -7.77
C SER A 40 4.98 1.82 -8.62
N MET A 41 5.27 1.84 -9.92
CA MET A 41 4.87 0.84 -10.91
C MET A 41 6.06 0.04 -11.46
N ALA A 42 7.28 0.27 -10.96
CA ALA A 42 8.50 -0.28 -11.58
C ALA A 42 8.57 -1.82 -11.53
N GLY A 43 7.92 -2.46 -10.55
CA GLY A 43 7.89 -3.93 -10.43
C GLY A 43 6.86 -4.64 -11.30
N LEU A 44 5.96 -3.91 -11.98
CA LEU A 44 4.79 -4.51 -12.64
C LEU A 44 5.13 -5.38 -13.83
N GLU A 45 6.15 -5.02 -14.63
CA GLU A 45 6.57 -5.78 -15.81
C GLU A 45 7.15 -7.14 -15.38
N GLU A 46 8.11 -7.15 -14.45
CA GLU A 46 8.72 -8.39 -13.92
C GLU A 46 7.67 -9.30 -13.27
N ALA A 47 6.75 -8.73 -12.50
CA ALA A 47 5.67 -9.49 -11.89
C ALA A 47 4.73 -10.10 -12.94
N ALA A 48 4.34 -9.34 -13.97
CA ALA A 48 3.46 -9.80 -15.03
C ALA A 48 4.06 -10.96 -15.84
N GLU A 49 5.33 -10.85 -16.24
CA GLU A 49 6.05 -11.91 -16.96
C GLU A 49 6.13 -13.20 -16.12
N THR A 50 6.46 -13.05 -14.82
CA THR A 50 6.58 -14.20 -13.92
C THR A 50 5.21 -14.85 -13.66
N ALA A 51 4.17 -14.07 -13.39
CA ALA A 51 2.81 -14.56 -13.18
C ALA A 51 2.29 -15.31 -14.41
N GLN A 52 2.53 -14.77 -15.61
CA GLN A 52 2.19 -15.44 -16.87
C GLN A 52 2.88 -16.81 -17.00
N ALA A 53 4.16 -16.89 -16.68
CA ALA A 53 4.92 -18.14 -16.73
C ALA A 53 4.41 -19.19 -15.73
N LEU A 54 3.84 -18.74 -14.60
CA LEU A 54 3.29 -19.59 -13.55
C LEU A 54 1.79 -19.91 -13.74
N GLY A 55 1.11 -19.28 -14.70
CA GLY A 55 -0.33 -19.46 -14.95
C GLY A 55 -1.21 -18.80 -13.89
N ILE A 56 -0.73 -17.72 -13.26
CA ILE A 56 -1.48 -16.90 -12.30
C ILE A 56 -2.01 -15.66 -13.03
N ASP A 57 -3.28 -15.30 -12.79
CA ASP A 57 -3.83 -14.04 -13.29
C ASP A 57 -3.21 -12.87 -12.50
N PHE A 58 -2.53 -11.96 -13.21
CA PHE A 58 -1.88 -10.80 -12.62
C PHE A 58 -2.74 -9.54 -12.71
N VAL A 59 -2.85 -8.84 -11.59
CA VAL A 59 -3.50 -7.52 -11.51
C VAL A 59 -2.42 -6.46 -11.27
N PRO A 60 -2.06 -5.65 -12.28
CA PRO A 60 -1.17 -4.53 -12.05
C PRO A 60 -1.84 -3.51 -11.13
N GLY A 61 -1.12 -3.05 -10.12
CA GLY A 61 -1.63 -2.14 -9.12
C GLY A 61 -0.57 -1.21 -8.53
N ILE A 62 -1.02 -0.29 -7.72
CA ILE A 62 -0.19 0.63 -6.92
C ILE A 62 -0.89 0.84 -5.59
N GLU A 63 -0.15 0.99 -4.49
CA GLU A 63 -0.66 1.58 -3.26
C GLU A 63 -0.19 3.04 -3.14
N VAL A 64 -1.09 3.98 -3.44
CA VAL A 64 -0.80 5.42 -3.44
C VAL A 64 -0.90 5.98 -2.02
N SER A 65 0.17 6.61 -1.56
CA SER A 65 0.19 7.34 -0.28
C SER A 65 -0.57 8.65 -0.43
N CYS A 66 -1.65 8.78 0.33
CA CYS A 66 -2.52 9.95 0.33
C CYS A 66 -2.69 10.51 1.75
N ARG A 67 -3.40 11.64 1.86
CA ARG A 67 -3.81 12.21 3.13
C ARG A 67 -5.20 12.81 3.06
N ASN A 68 -5.82 12.97 4.23
CA ASN A 68 -6.95 13.86 4.43
C ASN A 68 -6.75 14.63 5.73
N ARG A 69 -6.58 15.95 5.66
CA ARG A 69 -6.39 16.84 6.83
C ARG A 69 -5.35 16.30 7.82
N GLY A 70 -4.22 15.81 7.31
CA GLY A 70 -3.13 15.28 8.12
C GLY A 70 -3.34 13.86 8.68
N VAL A 71 -4.40 13.16 8.26
CA VAL A 71 -4.54 11.71 8.46
C VAL A 71 -3.97 11.01 7.23
N SER A 72 -3.03 10.07 7.42
CA SER A 72 -2.49 9.24 6.34
C SER A 72 -3.56 8.28 5.84
N ILE A 73 -3.65 8.15 4.54
CA ILE A 73 -4.57 7.25 3.83
C ILE A 73 -3.76 6.53 2.78
N HIS A 74 -3.97 5.22 2.65
CA HIS A 74 -3.46 4.45 1.52
C HIS A 74 -4.60 4.10 0.58
N LEU A 75 -4.34 4.24 -0.71
CA LEU A 75 -5.31 4.02 -1.75
C LEU A 75 -4.73 3.04 -2.77
N LEU A 76 -5.25 1.82 -2.81
CA LEU A 76 -4.95 0.89 -3.89
C LEU A 76 -5.54 1.42 -5.20
N ALA A 77 -4.82 1.29 -6.28
CA ALA A 77 -5.32 1.59 -7.61
C ALA A 77 -4.95 0.43 -8.53
N TYR A 78 -5.97 -0.31 -8.99
CA TYR A 78 -5.76 -1.43 -9.90
C TYR A 78 -5.85 -0.96 -11.36
N TRP A 79 -5.07 -1.63 -12.21
CA TRP A 79 -4.96 -1.36 -13.65
C TRP A 79 -4.66 0.12 -13.97
N PRO A 80 -3.65 0.73 -13.29
CA PRO A 80 -3.23 2.07 -13.64
C PRO A 80 -2.66 2.07 -15.07
N ASP A 81 -2.86 3.17 -15.80
CA ASP A 81 -2.13 3.37 -17.05
C ASP A 81 -0.71 3.88 -16.72
N PRO A 82 0.35 3.09 -17.01
CA PRO A 82 1.72 3.50 -16.71
C PRO A 82 2.20 4.69 -17.58
N ALA A 83 1.47 5.02 -18.65
CA ALA A 83 1.78 6.18 -19.51
C ALA A 83 1.03 7.45 -19.10
N ASP A 84 0.09 7.39 -18.14
CA ASP A 84 -0.66 8.59 -17.73
C ASP A 84 0.24 9.60 -17.01
N ALA A 85 0.32 10.81 -17.59
CA ALA A 85 1.20 11.86 -17.09
C ALA A 85 0.80 12.37 -15.69
N GLY A 86 -0.51 12.47 -15.42
CA GLY A 86 -1.02 12.95 -14.12
C GLY A 86 -0.73 11.96 -12.99
N VAL A 87 -0.88 10.66 -13.25
CA VAL A 87 -0.51 9.61 -12.29
C VAL A 87 0.99 9.65 -12.04
N ASN A 88 1.81 9.68 -13.10
CA ASN A 88 3.27 9.69 -12.96
C ASN A 88 3.79 10.93 -12.22
N GLU A 89 3.24 12.12 -12.47
CA GLU A 89 3.58 13.34 -11.72
C GLU A 89 3.23 13.20 -10.24
N MET A 90 2.02 12.74 -9.92
CA MET A 90 1.57 12.52 -8.54
C MET A 90 2.48 11.53 -7.79
N LEU A 91 2.84 10.40 -8.41
CA LEU A 91 3.73 9.40 -7.81
C LEU A 91 5.15 9.96 -7.61
N THR A 92 5.69 10.69 -8.58
CA THR A 92 7.02 11.29 -8.49
C THR A 92 7.11 12.27 -7.31
N LEU A 93 6.16 13.22 -7.22
CA LEU A 93 6.10 14.17 -6.11
C LEU A 93 6.00 13.47 -4.75
N THR A 94 5.23 12.37 -4.69
CA THR A 94 5.06 11.60 -3.46
C THR A 94 6.35 10.88 -3.07
N ARG A 95 7.04 10.22 -4.03
CA ARG A 95 8.32 9.55 -3.79
C ARG A 95 9.40 10.52 -3.32
N ASP A 96 9.55 11.66 -4.02
CA ASP A 96 10.55 12.68 -3.65
C ASP A 96 10.32 13.18 -2.22
N ALA A 97 9.06 13.43 -1.86
CA ALA A 97 8.71 13.85 -0.51
C ALA A 97 8.96 12.77 0.56
N ARG A 98 8.80 11.47 0.21
CA ARG A 98 9.11 10.35 1.11
C ARG A 98 10.61 10.23 1.37
N VAL A 99 11.43 10.36 0.34
CA VAL A 99 12.90 10.34 0.47
C VAL A 99 13.37 11.50 1.34
N ALA A 100 12.93 12.73 1.04
CA ALA A 100 13.28 13.91 1.84
C ALA A 100 12.88 13.73 3.31
N ARG A 101 11.66 13.23 3.56
CA ARG A 101 11.19 12.90 4.91
C ARG A 101 12.07 11.87 5.60
N ALA A 102 12.44 10.79 4.92
CA ALA A 102 13.26 9.73 5.49
C ALA A 102 14.63 10.27 5.90
N GLN A 103 15.25 11.13 5.07
CA GLN A 103 16.50 11.83 5.41
C GLN A 103 16.37 12.69 6.66
N GLU A 104 15.29 13.47 6.77
CA GLU A 104 15.03 14.31 7.95
C GLU A 104 14.82 13.47 9.22
N ILE A 105 14.08 12.34 9.12
CA ILE A 105 13.89 11.42 10.23
C ILE A 105 15.23 10.84 10.68
N VAL A 106 16.07 10.36 9.75
CA VAL A 106 17.40 9.83 10.06
C VAL A 106 18.29 10.89 10.69
N ALA A 107 18.27 12.12 10.19
CA ALA A 107 19.02 13.22 10.78
C ALA A 107 18.63 13.50 12.25
N LYS A 108 17.34 13.38 12.58
CA LYS A 108 16.87 13.50 13.98
C LYS A 108 17.30 12.28 14.82
N ILE A 109 17.13 11.07 14.29
CA ILE A 109 17.49 9.82 14.99
C ILE A 109 18.98 9.76 15.27
N SER A 110 19.84 10.27 14.37
CA SER A 110 21.30 10.26 14.50
C SER A 110 21.82 11.04 15.72
N ALA A 111 20.98 11.89 16.32
CA ALA A 111 21.35 12.59 17.55
C ALA A 111 21.38 11.66 18.78
N ASP A 112 20.56 10.61 18.77
CA ASP A 112 20.33 9.72 19.91
C ASP A 112 20.79 8.27 19.64
N TYR A 113 20.87 7.87 18.36
CA TYR A 113 21.20 6.50 17.92
C TYR A 113 22.32 6.52 16.87
N PRO A 114 23.21 5.51 16.83
CA PRO A 114 24.30 5.42 15.85
C PRO A 114 23.76 4.95 14.47
N LEU A 115 22.91 5.75 13.84
CA LEU A 115 22.30 5.49 12.54
C LEU A 115 22.68 6.60 11.56
N SER A 116 23.03 6.27 10.33
CA SER A 116 23.27 7.21 9.24
C SER A 116 22.37 6.96 8.05
N TRP A 117 22.25 7.95 7.15
CA TRP A 117 21.54 7.78 5.89
C TRP A 117 22.14 6.67 5.02
N ASP A 118 23.47 6.55 4.98
CA ASP A 118 24.16 5.49 4.25
C ASP A 118 23.77 4.09 4.75
N HIS A 119 23.59 3.94 6.09
CA HIS A 119 23.08 2.68 6.64
C HIS A 119 21.67 2.36 6.10
N VAL A 120 20.78 3.36 6.02
CA VAL A 120 19.42 3.15 5.49
C VAL A 120 19.46 2.78 4.02
N LEU A 121 20.32 3.40 3.22
CA LEU A 121 20.46 3.09 1.79
C LEU A 121 20.91 1.65 1.52
N LEU A 122 21.68 1.02 2.42
CA LEU A 122 22.05 -0.39 2.28
C LEU A 122 20.84 -1.33 2.31
N PHE A 123 19.78 -0.96 3.05
CA PHE A 123 18.54 -1.72 3.13
C PHE A 123 17.48 -1.28 2.13
N ALA A 124 17.52 -0.03 1.70
CA ALA A 124 16.67 0.44 0.61
C ALA A 124 17.08 -0.19 -0.74
N GLY A 125 18.37 -0.50 -0.93
CA GLY A 125 18.85 -1.16 -2.15
C GLY A 125 18.43 -0.43 -3.41
N THR A 126 17.63 -1.11 -4.25
CA THR A 126 17.07 -0.57 -5.51
C THR A 126 15.64 -0.06 -5.35
N ALA A 127 15.11 0.05 -4.14
CA ALA A 127 13.74 0.51 -3.93
C ALA A 127 13.55 1.93 -4.45
N GLU A 128 12.50 2.14 -5.25
CA GLU A 128 12.12 3.47 -5.73
C GLU A 128 11.52 4.33 -4.60
N THR A 129 11.02 3.68 -3.56
CA THR A 129 10.34 4.33 -2.45
C THR A 129 11.07 4.06 -1.15
N VAL A 130 11.80 5.05 -0.64
CA VAL A 130 12.48 4.94 0.67
C VAL A 130 11.59 5.52 1.77
N GLY A 131 11.35 4.74 2.81
CA GLY A 131 10.46 5.12 3.91
C GLY A 131 10.89 4.59 5.27
N ARG A 132 10.01 4.75 6.26
CA ARG A 132 10.23 4.28 7.63
C ARG A 132 10.56 2.79 7.76
N PRO A 133 9.99 1.86 6.93
CA PRO A 133 10.38 0.46 6.98
C PRO A 133 11.89 0.25 6.76
N HIS A 134 12.49 0.93 5.78
CA HIS A 134 13.94 0.84 5.53
C HIS A 134 14.79 1.42 6.68
N ILE A 135 14.27 2.47 7.36
CA ILE A 135 14.90 2.98 8.58
C ILE A 135 14.83 1.93 9.69
N ALA A 136 13.69 1.28 9.86
CA ALA A 136 13.52 0.21 10.84
C ALA A 136 14.46 -0.96 10.57
N ASP A 137 14.60 -1.41 9.31
CA ASP A 137 15.52 -2.47 8.92
C ASP A 137 16.98 -2.11 9.26
N ALA A 138 17.40 -0.88 8.95
CA ALA A 138 18.72 -0.41 9.29
C ALA A 138 18.94 -0.38 10.80
N MET A 139 17.94 -0.01 11.59
CA MET A 139 18.00 -0.02 13.05
C MET A 139 18.07 -1.44 13.62
N VAL A 140 17.31 -2.38 13.09
CA VAL A 140 17.35 -3.80 13.47
C VAL A 140 18.71 -4.41 13.13
N ALA A 141 19.23 -4.16 11.94
CA ALA A 141 20.53 -4.66 11.53
C ALA A 141 21.70 -4.06 12.33
N ALA A 142 21.54 -2.83 12.82
CA ALA A 142 22.49 -2.21 13.76
C ALA A 142 22.35 -2.76 15.20
N GLY A 143 21.44 -3.70 15.45
CA GLY A 143 21.19 -4.26 16.78
C GLY A 143 20.54 -3.29 17.77
N LEU A 144 19.92 -2.22 17.28
CA LEU A 144 19.24 -1.21 18.10
C LEU A 144 17.86 -1.68 18.54
N PHE A 145 17.21 -2.53 17.74
CA PHE A 145 15.91 -3.15 18.00
C PHE A 145 15.91 -4.62 17.56
N GLU A 146 15.02 -5.43 18.13
CA GLU A 146 14.91 -6.84 17.78
C GLU A 146 14.08 -7.03 16.48
N THR A 147 13.03 -6.22 16.32
CA THR A 147 12.10 -6.31 15.19
C THR A 147 11.76 -4.93 14.60
N ARG A 148 11.21 -4.93 13.38
CA ARG A 148 10.62 -3.71 12.80
C ARG A 148 9.54 -3.11 13.70
N ASP A 149 8.68 -3.95 14.28
CA ASP A 149 7.57 -3.51 15.13
C ASP A 149 8.07 -2.77 16.37
N ASP A 150 9.18 -3.20 16.97
CA ASP A 150 9.83 -2.51 18.10
C ASP A 150 10.32 -1.12 17.68
N ALA A 151 11.03 -1.03 16.55
CA ALA A 151 11.50 0.24 16.01
C ALA A 151 10.34 1.19 15.69
N PHE A 152 9.22 0.67 15.15
CA PHE A 152 8.03 1.46 14.88
C PHE A 152 7.36 1.95 16.15
N SER A 153 7.24 1.12 17.18
CA SER A 153 6.56 1.47 18.43
C SER A 153 7.31 2.54 19.22
N GLU A 154 8.65 2.52 19.21
CA GLU A 154 9.47 3.38 20.04
C GLU A 154 9.95 4.65 19.31
N VAL A 155 10.38 4.53 18.04
CA VAL A 155 11.09 5.60 17.33
C VAL A 155 10.31 6.11 16.12
N LEU A 156 9.69 5.24 15.34
CA LEU A 156 9.11 5.59 14.04
C LEU A 156 7.60 5.83 14.08
N ALA A 157 6.98 5.78 15.26
CA ALA A 157 5.57 6.08 15.46
C ALA A 157 5.20 7.50 15.02
N GLY A 158 3.95 7.70 14.62
CA GLY A 158 3.45 9.00 14.17
C GLY A 158 3.38 10.09 15.25
N ASN A 159 3.59 9.71 16.52
CA ASN A 159 3.65 10.60 17.70
C ASN A 159 5.03 10.65 18.34
N SER A 160 6.06 10.08 17.71
CA SER A 160 7.44 10.10 18.23
C SER A 160 8.08 11.48 18.09
N ALA A 161 9.14 11.73 18.86
CA ALA A 161 9.96 12.94 18.77
C ALA A 161 10.63 13.10 17.40
N TYR A 162 10.84 12.00 16.69
CA TYR A 162 11.50 11.95 15.37
C TYR A 162 10.51 12.10 14.21
N PHE A 163 9.21 12.20 14.50
CA PHE A 163 8.19 12.34 13.46
C PHE A 163 8.44 13.58 12.58
N VAL A 164 8.34 13.38 11.27
CA VAL A 164 8.41 14.42 10.24
C VAL A 164 7.19 14.27 9.34
N PRO A 165 6.37 15.30 9.14
CA PRO A 165 5.33 15.30 8.14
C PRO A 165 5.94 15.34 6.74
N HIS A 166 5.22 14.84 5.73
CA HIS A 166 5.65 14.93 4.33
C HIS A 166 4.47 15.29 3.44
N TYR A 167 4.77 15.70 2.21
CA TYR A 167 3.76 15.84 1.18
C TYR A 167 3.17 14.47 0.84
N ALA A 168 1.87 14.44 0.71
CA ALA A 168 1.12 13.40 0.04
C ALA A 168 -0.11 14.08 -0.59
N PRO A 169 -0.63 13.62 -1.74
CA PRO A 169 -1.81 14.21 -2.34
C PRO A 169 -3.04 14.09 -1.43
N GLU A 170 -3.93 15.05 -1.50
CA GLU A 170 -5.24 14.91 -0.87
C GLU A 170 -5.99 13.75 -1.54
N VAL A 171 -6.58 12.85 -0.74
CA VAL A 171 -7.13 11.60 -1.23
C VAL A 171 -8.21 11.78 -2.30
N ILE A 172 -9.01 12.85 -2.21
CA ILE A 172 -10.06 13.16 -3.18
C ILE A 172 -9.46 13.48 -4.56
N ASP A 173 -8.37 14.24 -4.59
CA ASP A 173 -7.70 14.60 -5.83
C ASP A 173 -6.97 13.38 -6.43
N ALA A 174 -6.34 12.55 -5.58
CA ALA A 174 -5.74 11.29 -6.01
C ALA A 174 -6.77 10.35 -6.64
N ILE A 175 -7.95 10.18 -6.03
CA ILE A 175 -9.04 9.36 -6.59
C ILE A 175 -9.45 9.88 -7.97
N ARG A 176 -9.63 11.19 -8.13
CA ARG A 176 -10.02 11.79 -9.41
C ARG A 176 -8.95 11.58 -10.49
N THR A 177 -7.67 11.78 -10.15
CA THR A 177 -6.54 11.53 -11.05
C THR A 177 -6.51 10.08 -11.50
N LEU A 178 -6.58 9.13 -10.57
CA LEU A 178 -6.57 7.70 -10.87
C LEU A 178 -7.78 7.27 -11.71
N ARG A 179 -8.98 7.78 -11.41
CA ARG A 179 -10.19 7.50 -12.20
C ARG A 179 -10.10 8.07 -13.60
N ALA A 180 -9.57 9.26 -13.78
CA ALA A 180 -9.36 9.87 -15.09
C ALA A 180 -8.40 9.05 -15.95
N ALA A 181 -7.39 8.41 -15.33
CA ALA A 181 -6.46 7.47 -15.96
C ALA A 181 -7.03 6.05 -16.14
N GLY A 182 -8.32 5.82 -15.84
CA GLY A 182 -8.99 4.52 -16.01
C GLY A 182 -8.73 3.49 -14.92
N ALA A 183 -7.96 3.83 -13.89
CA ALA A 183 -7.70 2.95 -12.75
C ALA A 183 -8.93 2.76 -11.85
N VAL A 184 -8.89 1.70 -11.03
CA VAL A 184 -9.94 1.34 -10.08
C VAL A 184 -9.43 1.57 -8.65
N PRO A 185 -9.76 2.73 -8.00
CA PRO A 185 -9.30 3.04 -6.66
C PRO A 185 -10.10 2.28 -5.60
N VAL A 186 -9.37 1.72 -4.62
CA VAL A 186 -9.89 0.97 -3.48
C VAL A 186 -9.21 1.45 -2.20
N PHE A 187 -9.96 1.74 -1.14
CA PHE A 187 -9.40 2.19 0.14
C PHE A 187 -8.75 1.04 0.88
N ALA A 188 -7.42 1.10 1.05
CA ALA A 188 -6.61 0.10 1.73
C ALA A 188 -6.79 0.18 3.25
N HIS A 189 -6.95 -0.96 3.90
CA HIS A 189 -6.99 -1.17 5.37
C HIS A 189 -7.57 -0.02 6.22
N PRO A 190 -8.77 0.51 5.91
CA PRO A 190 -9.34 1.74 6.50
C PRO A 190 -9.63 1.68 7.99
N GLY A 191 -9.61 0.52 8.59
CA GLY A 191 -9.86 0.31 10.02
C GLY A 191 -8.61 0.05 10.85
N ALA A 192 -7.41 0.07 10.27
CA ALA A 192 -6.14 -0.25 10.93
C ALA A 192 -5.70 0.88 11.90
N ASP A 193 -6.45 1.07 12.99
CA ASP A 193 -6.21 2.11 14.01
C ASP A 193 -4.90 1.91 14.80
N GLY A 194 -4.37 0.70 14.84
CA GLY A 194 -3.03 0.41 15.35
C GLY A 194 -1.91 1.07 14.54
N ARG A 195 -2.15 1.42 13.28
CA ARG A 195 -1.18 2.12 12.41
C ARG A 195 -1.26 3.65 12.54
N GLY A 196 -2.29 4.18 13.22
CA GLY A 196 -2.51 5.61 13.39
C GLY A 196 -3.98 6.01 13.38
N ARG A 197 -4.24 7.30 13.17
CA ARG A 197 -5.62 7.80 13.13
C ARG A 197 -6.35 7.30 11.90
N VAL A 198 -7.59 6.84 12.09
CA VAL A 198 -8.52 6.49 11.00
C VAL A 198 -9.43 7.66 10.66
N VAL A 199 -9.88 7.72 9.42
CA VAL A 199 -10.78 8.80 8.96
C VAL A 199 -12.22 8.59 9.41
N ALA A 200 -12.96 9.70 9.52
CA ALA A 200 -14.40 9.64 9.77
C ALA A 200 -15.17 9.05 8.57
N THR A 201 -16.36 8.50 8.84
CA THR A 201 -17.21 7.93 7.79
C THR A 201 -17.56 8.95 6.70
N SER A 202 -17.72 10.22 7.02
CA SER A 202 -17.97 11.31 6.05
C SER A 202 -16.84 11.49 5.04
N VAL A 203 -15.59 11.17 5.40
CA VAL A 203 -14.47 11.19 4.45
C VAL A 203 -14.61 10.03 3.46
N ILE A 204 -14.99 8.83 3.92
CA ILE A 204 -15.25 7.69 3.05
C ILE A 204 -16.41 7.98 2.08
N GLU A 205 -17.45 8.69 2.54
CA GLU A 205 -18.56 9.17 1.69
C GLU A 205 -18.03 10.10 0.59
N SER A 206 -17.21 11.09 0.94
CA SER A 206 -16.59 11.98 -0.05
C SER A 206 -15.65 11.25 -1.02
N MET A 207 -14.93 10.21 -0.56
CA MET A 207 -14.10 9.38 -1.43
C MET A 207 -14.95 8.58 -2.43
N ALA A 208 -16.09 8.04 -2.00
CA ALA A 208 -17.03 7.35 -2.88
C ALA A 208 -17.62 8.31 -3.94
N GLU A 209 -18.03 9.51 -3.53
CA GLU A 209 -18.52 10.57 -4.43
C GLU A 209 -17.45 11.00 -5.45
N ALA A 210 -16.16 10.96 -5.07
CA ALA A 210 -15.04 11.27 -5.97
C ALA A 210 -14.74 10.14 -6.97
N GLY A 211 -15.36 8.96 -6.82
CA GLY A 211 -15.21 7.83 -7.74
C GLY A 211 -14.44 6.63 -7.18
N MET A 212 -14.20 6.55 -5.86
CA MET A 212 -13.68 5.33 -5.22
C MET A 212 -14.65 4.17 -5.45
N VAL A 213 -14.12 3.03 -5.88
CA VAL A 213 -14.90 1.85 -6.30
C VAL A 213 -15.05 0.82 -5.20
N GLY A 214 -14.02 0.64 -4.37
CA GLY A 214 -14.02 -0.41 -3.37
C GLY A 214 -13.38 0.02 -2.05
N ILE A 215 -13.48 -0.88 -1.09
CA ILE A 215 -12.96 -0.70 0.26
C ILE A 215 -12.50 -2.04 0.82
N GLU A 216 -11.29 -2.08 1.38
CA GLU A 216 -10.74 -3.28 2.00
C GLU A 216 -11.40 -3.51 3.36
N ILE A 217 -11.98 -4.69 3.53
CA ILE A 217 -12.71 -5.09 4.76
C ILE A 217 -11.96 -6.22 5.46
N ASP A 218 -11.66 -7.29 4.73
CA ASP A 218 -10.96 -8.43 5.29
C ASP A 218 -9.46 -8.18 5.23
N HIS A 219 -8.94 -7.71 6.36
CA HIS A 219 -7.54 -7.39 6.56
C HIS A 219 -7.10 -7.83 7.96
N ARG A 220 -5.83 -8.23 8.11
CA ARG A 220 -5.27 -8.70 9.39
C ARG A 220 -5.47 -7.67 10.53
N ASP A 221 -5.23 -6.39 10.25
CA ASP A 221 -5.30 -5.31 11.24
C ASP A 221 -6.72 -4.83 11.54
N HIS A 222 -7.73 -5.49 11.00
CA HIS A 222 -9.12 -5.18 11.30
C HIS A 222 -9.70 -6.17 12.30
N THR A 223 -10.19 -5.65 13.42
CA THR A 223 -11.02 -6.41 14.34
C THR A 223 -12.36 -6.80 13.72
N ALA A 224 -13.03 -7.81 14.28
CA ALA A 224 -14.38 -8.21 13.82
C ALA A 224 -15.39 -7.06 13.84
N MET A 225 -15.28 -6.14 14.81
CA MET A 225 -16.15 -4.97 14.92
C MET A 225 -15.86 -3.95 13.79
N GLN A 226 -14.59 -3.73 13.46
CA GLN A 226 -14.19 -2.86 12.36
C GLN A 226 -14.65 -3.42 11.01
N ARG A 227 -14.46 -4.72 10.76
CA ARG A 227 -14.97 -5.40 9.55
C ARG A 227 -16.49 -5.25 9.42
N THR A 228 -17.23 -5.47 10.50
CA THR A 228 -18.70 -5.29 10.50
C THR A 228 -19.09 -3.83 10.19
N ARG A 229 -18.39 -2.85 10.77
CA ARG A 229 -18.63 -1.43 10.49
C ARG A 229 -18.34 -1.09 9.03
N LEU A 230 -17.20 -1.55 8.51
CA LEU A 230 -16.78 -1.28 7.13
C LEU A 230 -17.72 -1.94 6.11
N ALA A 231 -18.19 -3.16 6.40
CA ALA A 231 -19.18 -3.86 5.55
C ALA A 231 -20.48 -3.06 5.42
N ARG A 232 -20.99 -2.49 6.52
CA ARG A 232 -22.18 -1.62 6.49
C ARG A 232 -21.96 -0.32 5.68
N ILE A 233 -20.74 0.23 5.75
CA ILE A 233 -20.38 1.43 4.96
C ILE A 233 -20.32 1.05 3.48
N ALA A 234 -19.68 -0.06 3.14
CA ALA A 234 -19.56 -0.56 1.78
C ALA A 234 -20.96 -0.79 1.15
N ASP A 235 -21.85 -1.46 1.86
CA ASP A 235 -23.22 -1.72 1.43
C ASP A 235 -23.97 -0.41 1.15
N ARG A 236 -23.96 0.53 2.11
CA ARG A 236 -24.64 1.82 1.99
C ARG A 236 -24.13 2.67 0.82
N LEU A 237 -22.83 2.62 0.54
CA LEU A 237 -22.18 3.42 -0.50
C LEU A 237 -22.01 2.66 -1.83
N SER A 238 -22.50 1.42 -1.92
CA SER A 238 -22.37 0.52 -3.08
C SER A 238 -20.91 0.25 -3.46
N LEU A 239 -19.98 0.35 -2.50
CA LEU A 239 -18.56 0.04 -2.69
C LEU A 239 -18.36 -1.48 -2.79
N VAL A 240 -17.34 -1.88 -3.53
CA VAL A 240 -16.94 -3.28 -3.64
C VAL A 240 -16.12 -3.68 -2.42
N PRO A 241 -16.58 -4.64 -1.58
CA PRO A 241 -15.77 -5.19 -0.50
C PRO A 241 -14.58 -5.97 -1.07
N THR A 242 -13.38 -5.73 -0.52
CA THR A 242 -12.20 -6.54 -0.83
C THR A 242 -11.60 -7.15 0.45
N GLY A 243 -10.77 -8.15 0.25
CA GLY A 243 -9.91 -8.71 1.28
C GLY A 243 -8.56 -9.01 0.67
N ALA A 244 -7.50 -8.77 1.42
CA ALA A 244 -6.14 -9.02 0.98
C ALA A 244 -5.17 -9.21 2.14
N SER A 245 -3.97 -9.69 1.85
CA SER A 245 -2.96 -9.99 2.86
C SER A 245 -2.13 -8.78 3.28
N ASP A 246 -1.90 -7.81 2.41
CA ASP A 246 -0.90 -6.76 2.61
C ASP A 246 0.50 -7.40 2.87
N TYR A 247 0.84 -8.40 2.04
CA TYR A 247 2.05 -9.20 2.16
C TYR A 247 3.32 -8.39 1.84
N HIS A 248 4.37 -8.57 2.66
CA HIS A 248 5.65 -7.87 2.51
C HIS A 248 6.87 -8.82 2.62
N GLY A 249 6.68 -10.11 2.34
CA GLY A 249 7.71 -11.10 2.62
C GLY A 249 7.99 -11.21 4.12
N ASP A 250 9.27 -11.30 4.50
CA ASP A 250 9.69 -11.38 5.89
C ASP A 250 9.56 -10.04 6.65
N GLY A 251 9.22 -8.96 5.94
CA GLY A 251 9.06 -7.61 6.53
C GLY A 251 7.84 -7.45 7.44
N LYS A 252 6.84 -8.33 7.30
CA LYS A 252 5.64 -8.39 8.14
C LYS A 252 5.24 -9.85 8.39
N GLN A 253 4.40 -10.07 9.40
CA GLN A 253 3.85 -11.40 9.69
C GLN A 253 2.67 -11.81 8.78
N ASN A 254 2.30 -10.95 7.85
CA ASN A 254 1.21 -11.15 6.90
C ASN A 254 1.54 -12.30 5.93
N ARG A 255 0.56 -13.14 5.63
CA ARG A 255 0.75 -14.31 4.77
C ARG A 255 -0.11 -14.21 3.53
N LEU A 256 0.45 -14.53 2.38
CA LEU A 256 -0.29 -14.60 1.12
C LEU A 256 -1.55 -15.44 1.25
N GLY A 257 -2.68 -14.86 0.84
CA GLY A 257 -3.98 -15.52 0.85
C GLY A 257 -4.61 -15.72 2.23
N GLU A 258 -4.13 -15.07 3.30
CA GLU A 258 -4.77 -15.14 4.62
C GLU A 258 -6.11 -14.40 4.68
N ASN A 259 -6.29 -13.40 3.83
CA ASN A 259 -7.55 -12.75 3.53
C ASN A 259 -7.71 -12.66 2.02
N LEU A 260 -8.93 -12.84 1.51
CA LEU A 260 -9.18 -12.99 0.09
C LEU A 260 -10.34 -12.12 -0.37
N THR A 261 -10.22 -11.61 -1.58
CA THR A 261 -11.36 -11.02 -2.31
C THR A 261 -12.19 -12.13 -2.94
N THR A 262 -13.52 -12.05 -2.87
CA THR A 262 -14.38 -13.05 -3.50
C THR A 262 -14.37 -12.92 -5.03
N PRO A 263 -14.56 -14.02 -5.78
CA PRO A 263 -14.65 -13.97 -7.25
C PRO A 263 -15.71 -13.00 -7.77
N GLU A 264 -16.84 -12.89 -7.08
CA GLU A 264 -17.91 -11.94 -7.41
C GLU A 264 -17.43 -10.48 -7.28
N ASN A 265 -16.79 -10.14 -6.17
CA ASN A 265 -16.28 -8.79 -5.94
C ASN A 265 -15.14 -8.46 -6.91
N TYR A 266 -14.28 -9.43 -7.23
CA TYR A 266 -13.24 -9.26 -8.25
C TYR A 266 -13.85 -8.93 -9.62
N ALA A 267 -14.88 -9.65 -10.04
CA ALA A 267 -15.59 -9.35 -11.29
C ALA A 267 -16.23 -7.94 -11.29
N ARG A 268 -16.73 -7.47 -10.14
CA ARG A 268 -17.23 -6.09 -9.98
C ARG A 268 -16.12 -5.06 -10.15
N LEU A 269 -14.92 -5.29 -9.59
CA LEU A 269 -13.75 -4.43 -9.80
C LEU A 269 -13.35 -4.39 -11.27
N GLN A 270 -13.27 -5.57 -11.94
CA GLN A 270 -12.95 -5.65 -13.36
C GLN A 270 -13.95 -4.87 -14.21
N SER A 271 -15.25 -4.95 -13.89
CA SER A 271 -16.30 -4.22 -14.60
C SER A 271 -16.23 -2.69 -14.43
N ALA A 272 -15.56 -2.22 -13.38
CA ALA A 272 -15.38 -0.79 -13.12
C ALA A 272 -14.16 -0.18 -13.85
N ARG A 273 -13.37 -0.98 -14.57
CA ARG A 273 -12.24 -0.48 -15.40
C ARG A 273 -12.74 0.42 -16.51
N GLY A 274 -12.02 1.51 -16.76
CA GLY A 274 -12.33 2.40 -17.88
C GLY A 274 -13.64 3.18 -17.77
N GLY A 275 -14.40 2.99 -16.69
CA GLY A 275 -15.72 3.57 -16.51
C GLY A 275 -15.68 5.02 -15.98
N VAL A 276 -15.22 5.96 -16.80
CA VAL A 276 -15.74 7.32 -16.73
C VAL A 276 -16.57 7.52 -18.01
N SER A 277 -17.86 7.22 -17.92
CA SER A 277 -18.80 7.77 -18.89
C SER A 277 -18.70 9.29 -18.79
N ARG A 278 -18.23 9.92 -19.85
CA ARG A 278 -18.21 11.37 -20.03
C ARG A 278 -19.64 11.92 -20.02
#